data_3208939ca01e33b29b371fae619be7ad
#
_entry.id   3208939ca01e33b29b371fae619be7ad
#
_cell.length_a   1.000
_cell.length_b   1.000
_cell.length_c   1.000
_cell.angle_alpha   90.00
_cell.angle_beta   90.00
_cell.angle_gamma   90.00
#
_symmetry.space_group_name_H-M   'P 1'
#
loop_
_entity.id
_entity.type
_entity.pdbx_description
1 polymer ?
#
loop_
_entity_poly.entity_id
_entity_poly.type
_entity_poly.pdbx_seq_one_letter_code
_entity_poly.pdbx_strand_id
1 'polypeptide(L)'
;GLGDVYKRQPRYVVGVWAGNASGEGRPGLTGVGNAAPVLFDLFSLLPGSEWFDLPYDETLPLAICRNSGHKASPYCEQTDTLYMPLSGNNTGVCPYHKLVHLSADGRYRVNSSCESVDRMISRPWFVLPPAQEYYYRNYHIDYIPLPPVKPGCGQDQNRQIELIYPEHNAILYLPK
;
A
#
# COMPACT_ATOMS: atom_id res chain seq x y z
N GLY A 1 -22.36 2.14 15.61
CA GLY A 1 -21.11 1.55 16.06
C GLY A 1 -20.62 2.15 17.35
N LEU A 2 -19.99 1.35 18.18
CA LEU A 2 -19.31 1.82 19.38
C LEU A 2 -18.11 2.67 18.95
N GLY A 3 -17.86 3.78 19.64
CA GLY A 3 -16.75 4.67 19.31
C GLY A 3 -15.68 4.65 20.38
N ASP A 4 -14.49 4.25 20.02
CA ASP A 4 -13.30 4.36 20.83
C ASP A 4 -12.27 5.27 20.16
N VAL A 5 -11.57 6.04 20.96
CA VAL A 5 -10.45 6.90 20.52
C VAL A 5 -9.34 6.81 21.55
N TYR A 6 -8.11 6.73 21.11
CA TYR A 6 -6.95 6.76 21.99
C TYR A 6 -5.88 7.73 21.47
N LYS A 7 -5.10 8.27 22.41
CA LYS A 7 -3.92 9.08 22.15
C LYS A 7 -2.79 8.65 23.08
N ARG A 8 -1.58 8.65 22.58
CA ARG A 8 -0.38 8.26 23.34
C ARG A 8 0.74 9.29 23.21
N GLN A 9 1.53 9.38 24.25
CA GLN A 9 2.83 10.04 24.30
C GLN A 9 3.76 9.23 25.19
N PRO A 10 5.08 9.51 25.28
CA PRO A 10 6.02 8.64 25.98
C PRO A 10 5.66 8.29 27.42
N ARG A 11 5.00 9.20 28.14
CA ARG A 11 4.64 9.01 29.54
C ARG A 11 3.20 8.55 29.76
N TYR A 12 2.29 8.88 28.86
CA TYR A 12 0.85 8.69 29.06
C TYR A 12 0.19 8.04 27.85
N VAL A 13 -0.73 7.14 28.14
CA VAL A 13 -1.69 6.62 27.17
C VAL A 13 -3.07 6.86 27.73
N VAL A 14 -3.92 7.52 26.96
CA VAL A 14 -5.31 7.75 27.33
C VAL A 14 -6.20 7.11 26.27
N GLY A 15 -7.15 6.31 26.72
CA GLY A 15 -8.22 5.76 25.88
C GLY A 15 -9.56 6.22 26.43
N VAL A 16 -10.45 6.65 25.55
CA VAL A 16 -11.82 7.00 25.89
C VAL A 16 -12.77 6.17 25.06
N TRP A 17 -13.65 5.47 25.73
CA TRP A 17 -14.73 4.71 25.12
C TRP A 17 -16.07 5.37 25.42
N ALA A 18 -16.87 5.58 24.37
CA ALA A 18 -18.24 6.05 24.49
C ALA A 18 -19.16 5.05 23.79
N GLY A 19 -20.01 4.40 24.55
CA GLY A 19 -20.87 3.37 24.02
C GLY A 19 -22.02 3.00 24.95
N ASN A 20 -22.84 2.05 24.50
CA ASN A 20 -23.90 1.47 25.28
C ASN A 20 -23.43 0.15 25.90
N ALA A 21 -23.64 -0.04 27.18
CA ALA A 21 -23.26 -1.26 27.91
C ALA A 21 -23.91 -2.55 27.32
N SER A 22 -25.08 -2.42 26.68
CA SER A 22 -25.74 -3.54 25.98
C SER A 22 -25.10 -3.90 24.65
N GLY A 23 -24.14 -3.11 24.14
CA GLY A 23 -23.53 -3.31 22.82
C GLY A 23 -24.40 -2.81 21.65
N GLU A 24 -25.59 -2.31 21.88
CA GLU A 24 -26.45 -1.77 20.83
C GLU A 24 -25.87 -0.47 20.28
N GLY A 25 -25.81 -0.36 18.95
CA GLY A 25 -25.44 0.85 18.27
C GLY A 25 -26.50 1.95 18.45
N ARG A 26 -26.08 3.17 18.78
CA ARG A 26 -26.98 4.33 18.81
C ARG A 26 -26.63 5.28 17.68
N PRO A 27 -27.61 5.76 16.89
CA PRO A 27 -27.38 6.78 15.88
C PRO A 27 -26.72 8.03 16.50
N GLY A 28 -25.67 8.53 15.84
CA GLY A 28 -24.92 9.70 16.31
C GLY A 28 -23.87 9.43 17.39
N LEU A 29 -23.82 8.24 17.96
CA LEU A 29 -22.77 7.87 18.91
C LEU A 29 -21.54 7.37 18.15
N THR A 30 -20.58 8.28 17.93
CA THR A 30 -19.35 7.99 17.22
C THR A 30 -18.13 8.30 18.10
N GLY A 31 -17.01 7.60 17.87
CA GLY A 31 -15.76 7.87 18.58
C GLY A 31 -15.31 9.31 18.41
N VAL A 32 -15.33 9.82 17.18
CA VAL A 32 -14.91 11.18 16.88
C VAL A 32 -15.83 12.24 17.52
N GLY A 33 -17.15 12.02 17.45
CA GLY A 33 -18.11 13.01 17.96
C GLY A 33 -18.24 13.05 19.47
N ASN A 34 -18.08 11.91 20.15
CA ASN A 34 -18.41 11.78 21.57
C ASN A 34 -17.18 11.46 22.45
N ALA A 35 -16.29 10.58 21.99
CA ALA A 35 -15.13 10.18 22.77
C ALA A 35 -13.91 11.10 22.55
N ALA A 36 -13.72 11.61 21.34
CA ALA A 36 -12.57 12.45 21.05
C ALA A 36 -12.53 13.79 21.81
N PRO A 37 -13.62 14.55 21.97
CA PRO A 37 -13.58 15.77 22.78
C PRO A 37 -13.09 15.47 24.20
N VAL A 38 -13.65 14.47 24.86
CA VAL A 38 -13.23 14.05 26.22
C VAL A 38 -11.76 13.63 26.24
N LEU A 39 -11.29 12.91 25.21
CA LEU A 39 -9.90 12.53 25.09
C LEU A 39 -8.97 13.75 25.05
N PHE A 40 -9.29 14.74 24.23
CA PHE A 40 -8.47 15.95 24.10
C PHE A 40 -8.49 16.80 25.35
N ASP A 41 -9.62 16.90 26.02
CA ASP A 41 -9.73 17.60 27.30
C ASP A 41 -8.86 16.94 28.37
N LEU A 42 -8.91 15.60 28.48
CA LEU A 42 -8.05 14.85 29.40
C LEU A 42 -6.57 15.04 29.06
N PHE A 43 -6.23 15.01 27.77
CA PHE A 43 -4.85 15.22 27.34
C PHE A 43 -4.33 16.62 27.64
N SER A 44 -5.19 17.64 27.60
CA SER A 44 -4.83 19.02 27.92
C SER A 44 -4.46 19.23 29.39
N LEU A 45 -4.94 18.35 30.27
CA LEU A 45 -4.61 18.37 31.70
C LEU A 45 -3.28 17.70 32.03
N LEU A 46 -2.74 16.93 31.11
CA LEU A 46 -1.48 16.21 31.30
C LEU A 46 -0.29 17.12 31.03
N PRO A 47 0.81 16.97 31.78
CA PRO A 47 2.05 17.67 31.48
C PRO A 47 2.52 17.37 30.06
N GLY A 48 3.04 18.37 29.37
CA GLY A 48 3.69 18.17 28.08
C GLY A 48 4.83 17.16 28.19
N SER A 49 5.02 16.36 27.19
CA SER A 49 6.16 15.45 27.08
C SER A 49 6.84 15.62 25.72
N GLU A 50 8.11 15.30 25.68
CA GLU A 50 8.86 15.20 24.45
C GLU A 50 8.28 14.12 23.53
N TRP A 51 8.74 14.06 22.29
CA TRP A 51 8.34 13.00 21.37
C TRP A 51 8.99 11.69 21.75
N PHE A 52 8.51 10.59 21.19
CA PHE A 52 9.14 9.28 21.37
C PHE A 52 10.56 9.30 20.82
N ASP A 53 11.51 8.78 21.59
CA ASP A 53 12.84 8.53 21.08
C ASP A 53 12.80 7.47 19.99
N LEU A 54 13.55 7.70 18.92
CA LEU A 54 13.68 6.70 17.87
C LEU A 54 14.70 5.65 18.31
N PRO A 55 14.32 4.37 18.36
CA PRO A 55 15.22 3.28 18.75
C PRO A 55 16.19 2.96 17.59
N TYR A 56 17.15 3.85 17.35
CA TYR A 56 18.09 3.71 16.24
C TYR A 56 18.86 2.38 16.26
N ASP A 57 19.13 1.85 17.44
CA ASP A 57 19.83 0.57 17.62
C ASP A 57 18.97 -0.65 17.19
N GLU A 58 17.64 -0.48 17.16
CA GLU A 58 16.68 -1.52 16.80
C GLU A 58 16.06 -1.29 15.40
N THR A 59 16.51 -0.27 14.70
CA THR A 59 15.99 0.10 13.39
C THR A 59 17.11 0.18 12.36
N LEU A 60 16.74 0.06 11.09
CA LEU A 60 17.63 0.30 9.97
C LEU A 60 16.94 1.17 8.92
N PRO A 61 17.70 2.02 8.22
CA PRO A 61 17.16 2.79 7.11
C PRO A 61 16.89 1.87 5.93
N LEU A 62 15.64 1.83 5.47
CA LEU A 62 15.22 1.10 4.28
C LEU A 62 14.65 2.05 3.23
N ALA A 63 15.01 1.83 1.99
CA ALA A 63 14.36 2.47 0.85
C ALA A 63 12.97 1.85 0.67
N ILE A 64 11.95 2.66 0.76
CA ILE A 64 10.54 2.27 0.62
C ILE A 64 9.98 2.90 -0.65
N CYS A 65 9.32 2.10 -1.44
CA CYS A 65 8.64 2.57 -2.63
C CYS A 65 7.49 3.50 -2.26
N ARG A 66 7.51 4.73 -2.77
CA ARG A 66 6.51 5.74 -2.44
C ARG A 66 5.10 5.36 -2.89
N ASN A 67 4.98 4.68 -4.02
CA ASN A 67 3.68 4.31 -4.58
C ASN A 67 3.02 3.13 -3.87
N SER A 68 3.81 2.18 -3.35
CA SER A 68 3.27 0.92 -2.81
C SER A 68 3.50 0.70 -1.33
N GLY A 69 4.38 1.50 -0.70
CA GLY A 69 4.77 1.29 0.70
C GLY A 69 5.64 0.05 0.97
N HIS A 70 6.00 -0.72 -0.05
CA HIS A 70 6.88 -1.87 0.08
C HIS A 70 8.36 -1.46 0.08
N LYS A 71 9.23 -2.35 0.55
CA LYS A 71 10.68 -2.22 0.34
C LYS A 71 10.95 -1.99 -1.15
N ALA A 72 11.76 -1.00 -1.48
CA ALA A 72 11.99 -0.64 -2.87
C ALA A 72 12.63 -1.78 -3.66
N SER A 73 12.17 -1.98 -4.89
CA SER A 73 12.83 -2.80 -5.89
C SER A 73 13.78 -1.94 -6.74
N PRO A 74 14.70 -2.51 -7.53
CA PRO A 74 15.55 -1.75 -8.45
C PRO A 74 14.77 -0.93 -9.49
N TYR A 75 13.49 -1.24 -9.67
CA TYR A 75 12.61 -0.57 -10.63
C TYR A 75 11.76 0.55 -9.99
N CYS A 76 11.88 0.79 -8.68
CA CYS A 76 11.17 1.88 -8.03
C CYS A 76 11.92 3.20 -8.24
N GLU A 77 11.36 4.09 -9.05
CA GLU A 77 11.96 5.39 -9.35
C GLU A 77 11.82 6.40 -8.21
N GLN A 78 10.71 6.30 -7.46
CA GLN A 78 10.42 7.18 -6.33
C GLN A 78 10.46 6.39 -5.03
N THR A 79 11.43 6.73 -4.20
CA THR A 79 11.63 6.06 -2.90
C THR A 79 11.84 7.08 -1.79
N ASP A 80 11.39 6.71 -0.60
CA ASP A 80 11.69 7.42 0.64
C ASP A 80 12.53 6.52 1.55
N THR A 81 13.46 7.09 2.30
CA THR A 81 14.19 6.33 3.30
C THR A 81 13.49 6.43 4.64
N LEU A 82 13.03 5.30 5.15
CA LEU A 82 12.38 5.21 6.45
C LEU A 82 13.16 4.30 7.40
N TYR A 83 13.22 4.69 8.67
CA TYR A 83 13.77 3.83 9.73
C TYR A 83 12.72 2.78 10.09
N MET A 84 13.03 1.53 9.80
CA MET A 84 12.15 0.39 10.00
C MET A 84 12.76 -0.58 11.02
N PRO A 85 11.97 -1.35 11.77
CA PRO A 85 12.49 -2.42 12.59
C PRO A 85 13.42 -3.36 11.81
N LEU A 86 14.41 -3.97 12.47
CA LEU A 86 15.37 -4.88 11.83
C LEU A 86 14.69 -6.00 11.01
N SER A 87 13.53 -6.48 11.48
CA SER A 87 12.71 -7.47 10.77
C SER A 87 12.21 -6.98 9.40
N GLY A 88 12.09 -5.68 9.21
CA GLY A 88 11.68 -5.07 7.94
C GLY A 88 12.64 -5.39 6.78
N ASN A 89 13.89 -5.72 7.08
CA ASN A 89 14.84 -6.13 6.05
C ASN A 89 14.45 -7.46 5.36
N ASN A 90 13.70 -8.31 6.04
CA ASN A 90 13.26 -9.61 5.53
C ASN A 90 11.94 -9.51 4.72
N THR A 91 11.35 -8.33 4.61
CA THR A 91 10.15 -8.12 3.79
C THR A 91 10.46 -8.20 2.29
N GLY A 92 9.49 -8.69 1.53
CA GLY A 92 9.60 -8.73 0.07
C GLY A 92 9.74 -7.33 -0.55
N VAL A 93 10.47 -7.25 -1.65
CA VAL A 93 10.57 -6.02 -2.43
C VAL A 93 9.26 -5.74 -3.17
N CYS A 94 9.08 -4.49 -3.58
CA CYS A 94 7.90 -4.02 -4.31
C CYS A 94 7.58 -4.92 -5.52
N PRO A 95 6.42 -5.60 -5.53
CA PRO A 95 6.03 -6.50 -6.62
C PRO A 95 5.40 -5.76 -7.80
N TYR A 96 5.08 -4.48 -7.61
CA TYR A 96 4.30 -3.69 -8.56
C TYR A 96 5.16 -2.96 -9.60
N HIS A 97 6.39 -2.58 -9.26
CA HIS A 97 7.29 -1.99 -10.25
C HIS A 97 8.00 -3.09 -11.03
N LYS A 98 7.76 -3.10 -12.33
CA LYS A 98 8.32 -4.09 -13.27
C LYS A 98 9.02 -3.40 -14.42
N LEU A 99 10.08 -4.01 -14.93
CA LEU A 99 10.68 -3.55 -16.16
C LEU A 99 9.78 -3.96 -17.33
N VAL A 100 9.38 -3.00 -18.15
CA VAL A 100 8.52 -3.20 -19.31
C VAL A 100 9.27 -2.79 -20.58
N HIS A 101 9.18 -3.62 -21.59
CA HIS A 101 9.77 -3.34 -22.89
C HIS A 101 8.69 -2.77 -23.80
N LEU A 102 8.98 -1.59 -24.35
CA LEU A 102 8.07 -0.85 -25.21
C LEU A 102 8.65 -0.74 -26.63
N SER A 103 7.77 -0.57 -27.59
CA SER A 103 8.14 -0.17 -28.96
C SER A 103 8.83 1.20 -28.94
N ALA A 104 9.57 1.50 -30.00
CA ALA A 104 10.32 2.77 -30.11
C ALA A 104 9.44 4.01 -29.96
N ASP A 105 8.15 3.93 -30.27
CA ASP A 105 7.17 5.01 -30.09
C ASP A 105 6.50 5.00 -28.70
N GLY A 106 6.82 4.01 -27.85
CA GLY A 106 6.29 3.86 -26.50
C GLY A 106 4.82 3.42 -26.40
N ARG A 107 4.15 3.16 -27.53
CA ARG A 107 2.70 2.90 -27.56
C ARG A 107 2.32 1.48 -27.21
N TYR A 108 3.20 0.53 -27.44
CA TYR A 108 2.93 -0.89 -27.31
C TYR A 108 3.98 -1.60 -26.47
N ARG A 109 3.57 -2.58 -25.72
CA ARG A 109 4.49 -3.55 -25.12
C ARG A 109 4.97 -4.50 -26.19
N VAL A 110 6.26 -4.80 -26.16
CA VAL A 110 6.94 -5.70 -27.10
C VAL A 110 7.82 -6.68 -26.36
N ASN A 111 8.21 -7.73 -27.03
CA ASN A 111 9.19 -8.71 -26.55
C ASN A 111 10.13 -9.12 -27.70
N SER A 112 11.13 -9.95 -27.40
CA SER A 112 12.13 -10.39 -28.36
C SER A 112 11.57 -11.25 -29.50
N SER A 113 10.32 -11.70 -29.44
CA SER A 113 9.69 -12.46 -30.52
C SER A 113 9.14 -11.58 -31.65
N CYS A 114 8.95 -10.28 -31.39
CA CYS A 114 8.27 -9.39 -32.32
C CYS A 114 8.99 -8.04 -32.57
N GLU A 115 10.02 -7.75 -31.79
CA GLU A 115 10.85 -6.57 -31.97
C GLU A 115 12.31 -6.91 -31.64
N SER A 116 13.25 -6.28 -32.31
CA SER A 116 14.67 -6.46 -31.98
C SER A 116 15.04 -5.66 -30.74
N VAL A 117 15.91 -6.24 -29.90
CA VAL A 117 16.27 -5.70 -28.57
C VAL A 117 16.83 -4.27 -28.65
N ASP A 118 17.57 -3.96 -29.70
CA ASP A 118 18.17 -2.64 -29.98
C ASP A 118 17.12 -1.55 -30.29
N ARG A 119 15.89 -1.92 -30.64
CA ARG A 119 14.77 -1.01 -30.90
C ARG A 119 13.80 -0.89 -29.73
N MET A 120 13.97 -1.72 -28.71
CA MET A 120 13.10 -1.69 -27.54
C MET A 120 13.52 -0.57 -26.57
N ILE A 121 12.53 0.08 -25.98
CA ILE A 121 12.75 0.99 -24.86
C ILE A 121 12.33 0.26 -23.58
N SER A 122 13.29 0.00 -22.69
CA SER A 122 13.02 -0.62 -21.39
C SER A 122 12.78 0.45 -20.35
N ARG A 123 11.61 0.42 -19.69
CA ARG A 123 11.27 1.39 -18.63
C ARG A 123 10.65 0.69 -17.42
N PRO A 124 10.94 1.17 -16.21
CA PRO A 124 10.17 0.81 -15.04
C PRO A 124 8.70 1.25 -15.21
N TRP A 125 7.80 0.42 -14.76
CA TRP A 125 6.35 0.72 -14.81
C TRP A 125 5.67 0.24 -13.55
N PHE A 126 4.80 1.08 -12.99
CA PHE A 126 3.97 0.71 -11.84
C PHE A 126 2.73 -0.02 -12.32
N VAL A 127 2.67 -1.32 -12.10
CA VAL A 127 1.64 -2.23 -12.61
C VAL A 127 0.85 -2.80 -11.44
N LEU A 128 -0.40 -2.47 -11.35
CA LEU A 128 -1.31 -3.03 -10.34
C LEU A 128 -2.10 -4.21 -10.91
N PRO A 129 -2.49 -5.19 -10.07
CA PRO A 129 -3.48 -6.18 -10.44
C PRO A 129 -4.79 -5.50 -10.88
N PRO A 130 -5.56 -6.08 -11.83
CA PRO A 130 -6.73 -5.42 -12.43
C PRO A 130 -7.75 -4.91 -11.41
N ALA A 131 -8.04 -5.67 -10.36
CA ALA A 131 -8.97 -5.24 -9.32
C ALA A 131 -8.46 -4.02 -8.53
N GLN A 132 -7.16 -4.00 -8.20
CA GLN A 132 -6.54 -2.88 -7.51
C GLN A 132 -6.42 -1.66 -8.44
N GLU A 133 -6.06 -1.88 -9.70
CA GLU A 133 -5.98 -0.84 -10.72
C GLU A 133 -7.31 -0.09 -10.87
N TYR A 134 -8.42 -0.83 -10.93
CA TYR A 134 -9.76 -0.24 -11.07
C TYR A 134 -10.07 0.77 -9.96
N TYR A 135 -9.79 0.44 -8.70
CA TYR A 135 -10.01 1.36 -7.58
C TYR A 135 -8.96 2.45 -7.50
N TYR A 136 -7.71 2.14 -7.76
CA TYR A 136 -6.59 3.08 -7.67
C TYR A 136 -6.75 4.25 -8.65
N ARG A 137 -7.15 4.00 -9.86
CA ARG A 137 -7.36 5.02 -10.91
C ARG A 137 -8.39 6.07 -10.54
N ASN A 138 -9.36 5.73 -9.70
CA ASN A 138 -10.40 6.69 -9.28
C ASN A 138 -9.85 7.79 -8.34
N TYR A 139 -8.73 7.54 -7.69
CA TYR A 139 -8.12 8.44 -6.71
C TYR A 139 -6.75 8.99 -7.15
N HIS A 140 -6.18 8.45 -8.22
CA HIS A 140 -4.84 8.80 -8.72
C HIS A 140 -4.92 9.14 -10.20
N ILE A 141 -5.15 10.41 -10.51
CA ILE A 141 -5.32 10.90 -11.88
C ILE A 141 -4.06 10.78 -12.73
N ASP A 142 -2.91 10.73 -12.09
CA ASP A 142 -1.58 10.60 -12.67
C ASP A 142 -1.18 9.14 -12.95
N TYR A 143 -2.02 8.16 -12.56
CA TYR A 143 -1.74 6.76 -12.86
C TYR A 143 -1.84 6.47 -14.36
N ILE A 144 -0.75 5.95 -14.91
CA ILE A 144 -0.66 5.59 -16.33
C ILE A 144 -0.82 4.06 -16.47
N PRO A 145 -1.92 3.58 -17.07
CA PRO A 145 -2.12 2.17 -17.33
C PRO A 145 -1.02 1.58 -18.21
N LEU A 146 -0.80 0.27 -18.05
CA LEU A 146 0.16 -0.45 -18.87
C LEU A 146 -0.26 -0.42 -20.35
N PRO A 147 0.62 -0.03 -21.29
CA PRO A 147 0.30 -0.03 -22.71
C PRO A 147 -0.13 -1.41 -23.21
N PRO A 148 -0.99 -1.48 -24.25
CA PRO A 148 -1.41 -2.75 -24.83
C PRO A 148 -0.22 -3.49 -25.47
N VAL A 149 -0.35 -4.79 -25.63
CA VAL A 149 0.62 -5.59 -26.36
C VAL A 149 0.53 -5.29 -27.86
N LYS A 150 1.66 -5.16 -28.55
CA LYS A 150 1.72 -4.94 -30.00
C LYS A 150 1.01 -6.08 -30.74
N PRO A 151 0.12 -5.80 -31.70
CA PRO A 151 -0.47 -6.84 -32.53
C PRO A 151 0.62 -7.70 -33.19
N GLY A 152 0.48 -9.02 -33.10
CA GLY A 152 1.50 -9.97 -33.61
C GLY A 152 2.68 -10.27 -32.68
N CYS A 153 2.83 -9.53 -31.57
CA CYS A 153 3.67 -9.95 -30.45
C CYS A 153 2.95 -11.06 -29.70
N GLY A 154 3.39 -12.30 -29.84
CA GLY A 154 2.75 -13.44 -29.22
C GLY A 154 2.45 -13.20 -27.75
N GLN A 155 1.19 -13.08 -27.44
CA GLN A 155 0.72 -13.41 -26.11
C GLN A 155 0.86 -14.91 -25.98
N ASP A 156 1.28 -15.38 -24.80
CA ASP A 156 1.00 -16.75 -24.40
C ASP A 156 -0.51 -16.96 -24.54
N GLN A 157 -0.96 -17.49 -25.67
CA GLN A 157 -2.37 -17.70 -25.99
C GLN A 157 -3.03 -18.72 -25.05
N ASN A 158 -2.27 -19.26 -24.10
CA ASN A 158 -2.73 -20.28 -23.15
C ASN A 158 -3.35 -19.75 -21.85
N ARG A 159 -3.41 -18.44 -21.63
CA ARG A 159 -4.09 -17.89 -20.45
C ARG A 159 -5.28 -17.02 -20.85
N GLN A 160 -6.33 -17.67 -21.34
CA GLN A 160 -7.62 -17.01 -21.59
C GLN A 160 -8.37 -16.64 -20.31
N ILE A 161 -8.05 -17.32 -19.19
CA ILE A 161 -8.64 -17.06 -17.89
C ILE A 161 -7.53 -17.08 -16.85
N GLU A 162 -7.40 -15.99 -16.08
CA GLU A 162 -6.51 -15.89 -14.94
C GLU A 162 -7.34 -15.73 -13.67
N LEU A 163 -7.08 -16.61 -12.67
CA LEU A 163 -7.68 -16.50 -11.35
C LEU A 163 -6.99 -15.36 -10.59
N ILE A 164 -7.69 -14.23 -10.43
CA ILE A 164 -7.16 -13.05 -9.74
C ILE A 164 -7.28 -13.19 -8.22
N TYR A 165 -8.30 -13.89 -7.77
CA TYR A 165 -8.58 -14.14 -6.37
C TYR A 165 -9.31 -15.49 -6.19
N PRO A 166 -8.94 -16.29 -5.20
CA PRO A 166 -7.86 -16.08 -4.25
C PRO A 166 -6.46 -16.24 -4.89
N GLU A 167 -5.47 -15.56 -4.32
CA GLU A 167 -4.06 -15.73 -4.74
C GLU A 167 -3.61 -17.18 -4.53
N HIS A 168 -2.58 -17.59 -5.27
CA HIS A 168 -2.02 -18.93 -5.12
C HIS A 168 -1.59 -19.18 -3.67
N ASN A 169 -2.04 -20.30 -3.08
CA ASN A 169 -1.87 -20.68 -1.67
C ASN A 169 -2.58 -19.79 -0.63
N ALA A 170 -3.58 -19.00 -1.02
CA ALA A 170 -4.40 -18.28 -0.05
C ALA A 170 -5.20 -19.25 0.86
N ILE A 171 -5.18 -18.97 2.15
CA ILE A 171 -6.02 -19.71 3.13
C ILE A 171 -7.32 -18.93 3.29
N LEU A 172 -8.42 -19.54 2.87
CA LEU A 172 -9.75 -18.95 2.99
C LEU A 172 -10.47 -19.52 4.21
N TYR A 173 -10.87 -18.64 5.12
CA TYR A 173 -11.72 -19.00 6.24
C TYR A 173 -13.18 -18.77 5.85
N LEU A 174 -13.95 -19.85 5.73
CA LEU A 174 -15.40 -19.76 5.53
C LEU A 174 -16.07 -19.71 6.89
N PRO A 175 -16.86 -18.67 7.20
CA PRO A 175 -17.66 -18.65 8.40
C PRO A 175 -18.71 -19.77 8.33
N LYS A 176 -18.93 -20.45 9.47
CA LYS A 176 -19.99 -21.47 9.62
C LYS A 176 -21.34 -20.81 9.72
#